data_a959d8d0203b24defe9e474e01357f03
#
_entry.id   a959d8d0203b24defe9e474e01357f03
#
_cell.length_a   1.000
_cell.length_b   1.000
_cell.length_c   1.000
_cell.angle_alpha   90.00
_cell.angle_beta   90.00
_cell.angle_gamma   90.00
#
_symmetry.space_group_name_H-M   'P 1'
#
loop_
_entity.id
_entity.type
_entity.pdbx_description
1 polymer ?
#
loop_
_entity_poly.entity_id
_entity_poly.type
_entity_poly.pdbx_seq_one_letter_code
_entity_poly.pdbx_strand_id
1 'polypeptide(L)'
;MTISSQSDLAAMQRVGQLVARTIAHMRAAVRPGMTTAQLDDIGARFARSHGARSAPQLTYNFPGFNCLSVNEEIVHGIPGARVLREGDVVKLDVTLELDGYMADSAVTVIIPPVSPEARQLQRAARVAFNSGVAVARAGQSLREVGRAVESAAKREGAVVVRELTGHGIGRRIHEPPTVPNWGDPDARTILAEGMVIALEPMLTSVPARVVEEADGWTLRTHNRVLAVHHEHTIVITRDRPIVLTAGPSEGGHDDGPAKAGRYVQG
;
A
#
# COMPACT_ATOMS: atom_id res chain seq x y z
N MET A 1 -14.82 -2.51 -3.72
CA MET A 1 -15.80 -3.52 -3.22
C MET A 1 -16.46 -3.03 -1.96
N THR A 2 -17.64 -3.58 -1.59
CA THR A 2 -18.24 -3.38 -0.26
C THR A 2 -18.48 -4.76 0.35
N ILE A 3 -18.05 -4.95 1.58
CA ILE A 3 -18.31 -6.17 2.37
C ILE A 3 -19.82 -6.26 2.61
N SER A 4 -20.44 -7.32 2.15
CA SER A 4 -21.88 -7.57 2.28
C SER A 4 -22.22 -8.77 3.18
N SER A 5 -21.21 -9.56 3.55
CA SER A 5 -21.37 -10.76 4.37
C SER A 5 -20.16 -11.03 5.25
N GLN A 6 -20.34 -11.86 6.28
CA GLN A 6 -19.23 -12.37 7.10
C GLN A 6 -18.23 -13.20 6.27
N SER A 7 -18.72 -13.91 5.24
CA SER A 7 -17.86 -14.66 4.32
C SER A 7 -16.97 -13.74 3.48
N ASP A 8 -17.48 -12.59 3.00
CA ASP A 8 -16.66 -11.59 2.31
C ASP A 8 -15.56 -11.07 3.22
N LEU A 9 -15.92 -10.68 4.46
CA LEU A 9 -14.94 -10.17 5.42
C LEU A 9 -13.86 -11.20 5.73
N ALA A 10 -14.25 -12.44 5.98
CA ALA A 10 -13.33 -13.54 6.27
C ALA A 10 -12.39 -13.82 5.07
N ALA A 11 -12.90 -13.75 3.83
CA ALA A 11 -12.10 -13.93 2.63
C ALA A 11 -11.09 -12.77 2.45
N MET A 12 -11.55 -11.53 2.61
CA MET A 12 -10.69 -10.35 2.56
C MET A 12 -9.62 -10.36 3.67
N GLN A 13 -9.94 -10.83 4.87
CA GLN A 13 -8.97 -11.01 5.96
C GLN A 13 -7.91 -12.06 5.59
N ARG A 14 -8.31 -13.19 4.98
CA ARG A 14 -7.35 -14.24 4.56
C ARG A 14 -6.36 -13.71 3.53
N VAL A 15 -6.83 -13.07 2.45
CA VAL A 15 -5.93 -12.52 1.43
C VAL A 15 -5.09 -11.38 2.00
N GLY A 16 -5.65 -10.48 2.82
CA GLY A 16 -4.92 -9.37 3.44
C GLY A 16 -3.80 -9.86 4.37
N GLN A 17 -4.07 -10.85 5.22
CA GLN A 17 -3.05 -11.47 6.07
C GLN A 17 -1.97 -12.19 5.25
N LEU A 18 -2.32 -12.78 4.11
CA LEU A 18 -1.33 -13.39 3.24
C LEU A 18 -0.43 -12.34 2.57
N VAL A 19 -0.97 -11.20 2.15
CA VAL A 19 -0.20 -10.04 1.68
C VAL A 19 0.79 -9.59 2.76
N ALA A 20 0.33 -9.35 3.99
CA ALA A 20 1.18 -8.93 5.11
C ALA A 20 2.33 -9.93 5.38
N ARG A 21 2.02 -11.22 5.37
CA ARG A 21 3.03 -12.29 5.56
C ARG A 21 4.02 -12.37 4.40
N THR A 22 3.57 -12.16 3.16
CA THR A 22 4.44 -12.12 1.98
C THR A 22 5.42 -10.96 2.08
N ILE A 23 4.93 -9.75 2.41
CA ILE A 23 5.78 -8.58 2.65
C ILE A 23 6.79 -8.84 3.78
N ALA A 24 6.35 -9.41 4.90
CA ALA A 24 7.24 -9.73 6.02
C ALA A 24 8.34 -10.71 5.60
N HIS A 25 8.00 -11.73 4.80
CA HIS A 25 8.95 -12.71 4.27
C HIS A 25 9.97 -12.07 3.32
N MET A 26 9.51 -11.22 2.40
CA MET A 26 10.37 -10.46 1.49
C MET A 26 11.28 -9.50 2.25
N ARG A 27 10.72 -8.72 3.20
CA ARG A 27 11.46 -7.76 4.04
C ARG A 27 12.61 -8.43 4.79
N ALA A 28 12.39 -9.62 5.34
CA ALA A 28 13.43 -10.37 6.05
C ALA A 28 14.57 -10.84 5.12
N ALA A 29 14.31 -10.94 3.82
CA ALA A 29 15.28 -11.38 2.81
C ALA A 29 16.07 -10.24 2.17
N VAL A 30 15.58 -8.98 2.24
CA VAL A 30 16.23 -7.81 1.61
C VAL A 30 17.65 -7.65 2.13
N ARG A 31 18.63 -7.61 1.21
CA ARG A 31 20.05 -7.37 1.53
C ARG A 31 20.80 -6.83 0.32
N PRO A 32 21.93 -6.15 0.51
CA PRO A 32 22.81 -5.75 -0.60
C PRO A 32 23.27 -6.96 -1.41
N GLY A 33 23.51 -6.76 -2.70
CA GLY A 33 24.03 -7.76 -3.63
C GLY A 33 22.96 -8.66 -4.26
N MET A 34 21.73 -8.69 -3.75
CA MET A 34 20.62 -9.39 -4.44
C MET A 34 20.01 -8.55 -5.54
N THR A 35 19.46 -9.20 -6.56
CA THR A 35 18.69 -8.49 -7.59
C THR A 35 17.23 -8.32 -7.18
N THR A 36 16.54 -7.33 -7.78
CA THR A 36 15.08 -7.18 -7.57
C THR A 36 14.31 -8.41 -8.07
N ALA A 37 14.76 -9.08 -9.14
CA ALA A 37 14.18 -10.35 -9.58
C ALA A 37 14.30 -11.47 -8.54
N GLN A 38 15.44 -11.59 -7.84
CA GLN A 38 15.61 -12.57 -6.77
C GLN A 38 14.68 -12.28 -5.59
N LEU A 39 14.47 -11.00 -5.26
CA LEU A 39 13.56 -10.59 -4.21
C LEU A 39 12.09 -10.85 -4.58
N ASP A 40 11.72 -10.59 -5.83
CA ASP A 40 10.40 -10.91 -6.39
C ASP A 40 10.10 -12.41 -6.32
N ASP A 41 11.06 -13.24 -6.73
CA ASP A 41 10.94 -14.70 -6.69
C ASP A 41 10.74 -15.25 -5.26
N ILE A 42 11.34 -14.62 -4.25
CA ILE A 42 11.10 -14.96 -2.83
C ILE A 42 9.64 -14.72 -2.47
N GLY A 43 9.08 -13.56 -2.79
CA GLY A 43 7.67 -13.23 -2.56
C GLY A 43 6.72 -14.15 -3.34
N ALA A 44 7.03 -14.36 -4.62
CA ALA A 44 6.25 -15.21 -5.52
C ALA A 44 6.15 -16.66 -5.02
N ARG A 45 7.28 -17.27 -4.63
CA ARG A 45 7.28 -18.64 -4.07
C ARG A 45 6.46 -18.72 -2.79
N PHE A 46 6.63 -17.76 -1.89
CA PHE A 46 5.87 -17.73 -0.64
C PHE A 46 4.36 -17.61 -0.90
N ALA A 47 3.93 -16.66 -1.71
CA ALA A 47 2.51 -16.47 -2.03
C ALA A 47 1.89 -17.68 -2.72
N ARG A 48 2.58 -18.24 -3.75
CA ARG A 48 2.12 -19.44 -4.48
C ARG A 48 2.01 -20.67 -3.60
N SER A 49 2.92 -20.87 -2.64
CA SER A 49 2.84 -21.99 -1.69
C SER A 49 1.61 -21.93 -0.77
N HIS A 50 0.96 -20.77 -0.71
CA HIS A 50 -0.30 -20.56 0.02
C HIS A 50 -1.53 -20.42 -0.91
N GLY A 51 -1.39 -20.79 -2.19
CA GLY A 51 -2.49 -20.78 -3.15
C GLY A 51 -2.80 -19.42 -3.79
N ALA A 52 -2.05 -18.37 -3.49
CA ALA A 52 -2.30 -17.04 -4.05
C ALA A 52 -1.64 -16.84 -5.42
N ARG A 53 -2.20 -15.91 -6.18
CA ARG A 53 -1.72 -15.48 -7.49
C ARG A 53 -1.37 -13.98 -7.44
N SER A 54 -0.52 -13.54 -8.36
CA SER A 54 -0.25 -12.11 -8.55
C SER A 54 -1.46 -11.43 -9.20
N ALA A 55 -2.07 -10.47 -8.52
CA ALA A 55 -3.18 -9.71 -9.08
C ALA A 55 -2.75 -8.82 -10.26
N PRO A 56 -1.57 -8.14 -10.23
CA PRO A 56 -1.05 -7.38 -11.37
C PRO A 56 -0.82 -8.25 -12.62
N GLN A 57 -0.25 -9.45 -12.46
CA GLN A 57 -0.08 -10.39 -13.59
C GLN A 57 -1.43 -10.78 -14.19
N LEU A 58 -2.40 -11.12 -13.35
CA LEU A 58 -3.73 -11.56 -13.79
C LEU A 58 -4.51 -10.46 -14.50
N THR A 59 -4.38 -9.23 -14.04
CA THR A 59 -5.23 -8.13 -14.52
C THR A 59 -4.60 -7.36 -15.66
N TYR A 60 -3.28 -7.14 -15.61
CA TYR A 60 -2.57 -6.22 -16.51
C TYR A 60 -1.43 -6.85 -17.29
N ASN A 61 -1.16 -8.14 -17.10
CA ASN A 61 0.03 -8.82 -17.63
C ASN A 61 1.35 -8.15 -17.17
N PHE A 62 1.35 -7.64 -15.93
CA PHE A 62 2.56 -7.06 -15.34
C PHE A 62 3.72 -8.07 -15.40
N PRO A 63 4.95 -7.66 -15.77
CA PRO A 63 6.06 -8.61 -15.98
C PRO A 63 6.55 -9.30 -14.69
N GLY A 64 6.45 -8.63 -13.52
CA GLY A 64 6.82 -9.17 -12.22
C GLY A 64 5.66 -9.87 -11.50
N PHE A 65 5.96 -10.57 -10.42
CA PHE A 65 4.93 -11.08 -9.50
C PHE A 65 4.46 -9.98 -8.54
N ASN A 66 5.41 -9.18 -8.04
CA ASN A 66 5.21 -8.00 -7.21
C ASN A 66 5.80 -6.77 -7.89
N CYS A 67 5.43 -5.56 -7.46
CA CYS A 67 6.10 -4.34 -7.87
C CYS A 67 7.27 -4.04 -6.90
N LEU A 68 8.46 -3.81 -7.45
CA LEU A 68 9.68 -3.51 -6.67
C LEU A 68 10.32 -2.23 -7.18
N SER A 69 10.03 -1.12 -6.51
CA SER A 69 10.52 0.21 -6.89
C SER A 69 11.67 0.64 -5.98
N VAL A 70 12.75 1.20 -6.55
CA VAL A 70 13.97 1.51 -5.80
C VAL A 70 14.32 3.00 -5.91
N ASN A 71 14.60 3.65 -4.78
CA ASN A 71 15.01 5.05 -4.67
C ASN A 71 13.97 6.03 -5.27
N GLU A 72 14.30 6.67 -6.40
CA GLU A 72 13.44 7.63 -7.11
C GLU A 72 12.24 7.00 -7.82
N GLU A 73 12.23 5.69 -8.03
CA GLU A 73 11.05 4.97 -8.52
C GLU A 73 9.96 5.01 -7.45
N ILE A 74 8.77 5.48 -7.80
CA ILE A 74 7.66 5.65 -6.85
C ILE A 74 6.93 4.33 -6.69
N VAL A 75 6.37 3.81 -7.80
CA VAL A 75 5.56 2.57 -7.87
C VAL A 75 5.77 1.85 -9.20
N HIS A 76 5.23 0.66 -9.34
CA HIS A 76 5.19 -0.18 -10.54
C HIS A 76 6.57 -0.55 -11.09
N GLY A 77 7.62 -0.50 -10.26
CA GLY A 77 8.96 -0.94 -10.67
C GLY A 77 8.95 -2.43 -11.04
N ILE A 78 9.45 -2.72 -12.26
CA ILE A 78 9.54 -4.10 -12.75
C ILE A 78 10.74 -4.80 -12.10
N PRO A 79 10.53 -5.94 -11.41
CA PRO A 79 11.64 -6.76 -10.92
C PRO A 79 12.55 -7.23 -12.05
N GLY A 80 13.86 -7.07 -11.88
CA GLY A 80 14.83 -7.38 -12.95
C GLY A 80 16.26 -7.56 -12.45
N ALA A 81 17.21 -7.28 -13.31
CA ALA A 81 18.65 -7.43 -13.06
C ALA A 81 19.23 -6.32 -12.14
N ARG A 82 18.44 -5.32 -11.71
CA ARG A 82 18.91 -4.27 -10.81
C ARG A 82 19.39 -4.90 -9.50
N VAL A 83 20.67 -4.68 -9.18
CA VAL A 83 21.29 -5.15 -7.93
C VAL A 83 21.06 -4.12 -6.84
N LEU A 84 20.50 -4.55 -5.72
CA LEU A 84 20.28 -3.75 -4.53
C LEU A 84 21.62 -3.42 -3.86
N ARG A 85 21.76 -2.19 -3.38
CA ARG A 85 22.99 -1.66 -2.76
C ARG A 85 22.72 -1.18 -1.34
N GLU A 86 23.79 -1.01 -0.60
CA GLU A 86 23.73 -0.29 0.67
C GLU A 86 23.17 1.12 0.49
N GLY A 87 22.29 1.55 1.39
CA GLY A 87 21.61 2.85 1.32
C GLY A 87 20.36 2.87 0.44
N ASP A 88 20.08 1.85 -0.37
CA ASP A 88 18.88 1.82 -1.21
C ASP A 88 17.59 1.81 -0.38
N VAL A 89 16.58 2.50 -0.91
CA VAL A 89 15.22 2.59 -0.41
C VAL A 89 14.32 1.77 -1.33
N VAL A 90 13.85 0.63 -0.86
CA VAL A 90 13.11 -0.36 -1.65
C VAL A 90 11.64 -0.36 -1.22
N LYS A 91 10.73 -0.10 -2.15
CA LYS A 91 9.29 -0.26 -1.96
C LYS A 91 8.93 -1.69 -2.35
N LEU A 92 8.42 -2.44 -1.38
CA LEU A 92 7.83 -3.77 -1.56
C LEU A 92 6.33 -3.57 -1.66
N ASP A 93 5.78 -3.71 -2.84
CA ASP A 93 4.38 -3.52 -3.14
C ASP A 93 3.80 -4.85 -3.64
N VAL A 94 2.88 -5.40 -2.88
CA VAL A 94 2.39 -6.78 -3.01
C VAL A 94 0.87 -6.79 -3.10
N THR A 95 0.37 -7.07 -4.30
CA THR A 95 -1.06 -7.29 -4.53
C THR A 95 -1.33 -8.76 -4.85
N LEU A 96 -2.07 -9.44 -3.99
CA LEU A 96 -2.41 -10.84 -4.17
C LEU A 96 -3.90 -11.04 -4.47
N GLU A 97 -4.15 -12.08 -5.26
CA GLU A 97 -5.47 -12.66 -5.44
C GLU A 97 -5.53 -14.02 -4.73
N LEU A 98 -6.59 -14.28 -3.95
CA LEU A 98 -6.88 -15.53 -3.31
C LEU A 98 -8.41 -15.78 -3.29
N ASP A 99 -8.86 -16.89 -3.86
CA ASP A 99 -10.28 -17.29 -3.88
C ASP A 99 -11.23 -16.23 -4.46
N GLY A 100 -10.77 -15.46 -5.47
CA GLY A 100 -11.54 -14.40 -6.12
C GLY A 100 -11.60 -13.09 -5.34
N TYR A 101 -10.73 -12.89 -4.33
CA TYR A 101 -10.56 -11.64 -3.59
C TYR A 101 -9.14 -11.12 -3.72
N MET A 102 -8.99 -9.80 -3.76
CA MET A 102 -7.71 -9.13 -3.90
C MET A 102 -7.46 -8.17 -2.74
N ALA A 103 -6.24 -8.14 -2.25
CA ALA A 103 -5.76 -7.17 -1.27
C ALA A 103 -4.36 -6.68 -1.66
N ASP A 104 -4.07 -5.44 -1.31
CA ASP A 104 -2.87 -4.71 -1.66
C ASP A 104 -2.21 -4.08 -0.44
N SER A 105 -0.89 -4.04 -0.45
CA SER A 105 -0.13 -3.31 0.56
C SER A 105 1.30 -3.06 0.10
N ALA A 106 1.83 -1.89 0.47
CA ALA A 106 3.22 -1.54 0.22
C ALA A 106 3.93 -1.05 1.48
N VAL A 107 5.19 -1.45 1.61
CA VAL A 107 6.09 -0.94 2.64
C VAL A 107 7.41 -0.49 2.04
N THR A 108 7.98 0.57 2.61
CA THR A 108 9.34 1.01 2.27
C THR A 108 10.35 0.37 3.23
N VAL A 109 11.35 -0.31 2.67
CA VAL A 109 12.49 -0.90 3.38
C VAL A 109 13.74 -0.13 3.01
N ILE A 110 14.59 0.21 3.99
CA ILE A 110 15.84 0.90 3.75
C ILE A 110 16.99 -0.04 4.08
N ILE A 111 17.87 -0.25 3.10
CA ILE A 111 19.08 -1.07 3.28
C ILE A 111 20.12 -0.22 4.02
N PRO A 112 20.70 -0.65 5.14
CA PRO A 112 21.72 0.11 5.84
C PRO A 112 22.94 0.44 4.95
N PRO A 113 23.62 1.60 5.14
CA PRO A 113 23.35 2.62 6.17
C PRO A 113 22.14 3.49 5.82
N VAL A 114 21.32 3.84 6.83
CA VAL A 114 20.07 4.59 6.66
C VAL A 114 20.35 6.08 6.67
N SER A 115 20.13 6.79 5.56
CA SER A 115 20.25 8.25 5.50
C SER A 115 19.18 8.94 6.37
N PRO A 116 19.47 10.15 6.91
CA PRO A 116 18.47 10.94 7.65
C PRO A 116 17.21 11.20 6.83
N GLU A 117 17.36 11.55 5.54
CA GLU A 117 16.26 11.80 4.61
C GLU A 117 15.37 10.56 4.44
N ALA A 118 15.97 9.40 4.15
CA ALA A 118 15.22 8.16 3.96
C ALA A 118 14.45 7.77 5.23
N ARG A 119 15.06 7.92 6.41
CA ARG A 119 14.40 7.66 7.71
C ARG A 119 13.24 8.62 7.95
N GLN A 120 13.42 9.90 7.65
CA GLN A 120 12.37 10.90 7.80
C GLN A 120 11.20 10.61 6.88
N LEU A 121 11.44 10.35 5.60
CA LEU A 121 10.40 10.05 4.62
C LEU A 121 9.63 8.78 4.97
N GLN A 122 10.32 7.70 5.35
CA GLN A 122 9.68 6.45 5.78
C GLN A 122 8.75 6.68 6.98
N ARG A 123 9.22 7.46 7.98
CA ARG A 123 8.38 7.85 9.13
C ARG A 123 7.20 8.70 8.68
N ALA A 124 7.42 9.68 7.81
CA ALA A 124 6.38 10.57 7.31
C ALA A 124 5.25 9.80 6.60
N ALA A 125 5.59 8.81 5.75
CA ALA A 125 4.60 7.99 5.06
C ALA A 125 3.71 7.21 6.04
N ARG A 126 4.30 6.59 7.06
CA ARG A 126 3.57 5.87 8.10
C ARG A 126 2.68 6.81 8.93
N VAL A 127 3.19 8.00 9.32
CA VAL A 127 2.40 9.00 10.06
C VAL A 127 1.25 9.54 9.23
N ALA A 128 1.50 9.79 7.93
CA ALA A 128 0.48 10.25 6.99
C ALA A 128 -0.62 9.19 6.82
N PHE A 129 -0.26 7.92 6.60
CA PHE A 129 -1.20 6.80 6.54
C PHE A 129 -2.06 6.71 7.81
N ASN A 130 -1.43 6.67 8.99
CA ASN A 130 -2.15 6.57 10.26
C ASN A 130 -3.12 7.75 10.48
N SER A 131 -2.75 8.94 10.03
CA SER A 131 -3.62 10.13 10.10
C SER A 131 -4.85 9.99 9.18
N GLY A 132 -4.67 9.42 7.99
CA GLY A 132 -5.77 9.08 7.10
C GLY A 132 -6.70 8.03 7.69
N VAL A 133 -6.15 6.94 8.23
CA VAL A 133 -6.92 5.87 8.90
C VAL A 133 -7.74 6.41 10.07
N ALA A 134 -7.20 7.34 10.85
CA ALA A 134 -7.91 7.93 12.00
C ALA A 134 -9.19 8.70 11.59
N VAL A 135 -9.26 9.17 10.35
CA VAL A 135 -10.41 9.89 9.78
C VAL A 135 -11.32 8.98 8.95
N ALA A 136 -10.79 7.92 8.36
CA ALA A 136 -11.48 7.05 7.41
C ALA A 136 -12.56 6.18 8.08
N ARG A 137 -13.76 6.73 8.29
CA ARG A 137 -14.92 6.02 8.86
C ARG A 137 -16.18 6.34 8.07
N ALA A 138 -17.20 5.51 8.21
CA ALA A 138 -18.48 5.70 7.55
C ALA A 138 -19.06 7.11 7.84
N GLY A 139 -19.53 7.78 6.80
CA GLY A 139 -20.04 9.15 6.85
C GLY A 139 -18.99 10.24 6.60
N GLN A 140 -17.70 9.93 6.62
CA GLN A 140 -16.65 10.89 6.23
C GLN A 140 -16.44 10.91 4.73
N SER A 141 -15.96 12.04 4.19
CA SER A 141 -15.60 12.15 2.78
C SER A 141 -14.16 11.72 2.52
N LEU A 142 -13.88 11.21 1.33
CA LEU A 142 -12.50 10.93 0.89
C LEU A 142 -11.63 12.19 0.90
N ARG A 143 -12.20 13.36 0.66
CA ARG A 143 -11.49 14.64 0.78
C ARG A 143 -10.93 14.87 2.18
N GLU A 144 -11.69 14.54 3.24
CA GLU A 144 -11.22 14.70 4.61
C GLU A 144 -10.11 13.70 4.95
N VAL A 145 -10.19 12.47 4.43
CA VAL A 145 -9.13 11.47 4.56
C VAL A 145 -7.85 11.97 3.89
N GLY A 146 -7.93 12.39 2.62
CA GLY A 146 -6.79 12.91 1.89
C GLY A 146 -6.19 14.17 2.53
N ARG A 147 -7.03 15.09 3.07
CA ARG A 147 -6.57 16.25 3.82
C ARG A 147 -5.78 15.86 5.08
N ALA A 148 -6.22 14.85 5.80
CA ALA A 148 -5.53 14.34 6.99
C ALA A 148 -4.16 13.77 6.62
N VAL A 149 -4.07 12.97 5.54
CA VAL A 149 -2.83 12.42 4.99
C VAL A 149 -1.86 13.55 4.62
N GLU A 150 -2.29 14.49 3.77
CA GLU A 150 -1.46 15.59 3.28
C GLU A 150 -0.95 16.49 4.42
N SER A 151 -1.84 16.84 5.36
CA SER A 151 -1.47 17.67 6.51
C SER A 151 -0.44 16.99 7.40
N ALA A 152 -0.54 15.67 7.57
CA ALA A 152 0.42 14.91 8.34
C ALA A 152 1.77 14.80 7.62
N ALA A 153 1.77 14.49 6.32
CA ALA A 153 2.99 14.48 5.50
C ALA A 153 3.73 15.82 5.58
N LYS A 154 3.01 16.93 5.43
CA LYS A 154 3.58 18.28 5.53
C LYS A 154 4.20 18.57 6.89
N ARG A 155 3.57 18.18 8.00
CA ARG A 155 4.13 18.34 9.36
C ARG A 155 5.43 17.55 9.56
N GLU A 156 5.55 16.41 8.90
CA GLU A 156 6.75 15.58 8.90
C GLU A 156 7.81 16.03 7.88
N GLY A 157 7.59 17.17 7.18
CA GLY A 157 8.52 17.71 6.19
C GLY A 157 8.54 16.95 4.87
N ALA A 158 7.44 16.31 4.51
CA ALA A 158 7.29 15.56 3.26
C ALA A 158 6.17 16.12 2.39
N VAL A 159 6.19 15.78 1.10
CA VAL A 159 5.24 16.23 0.07
C VAL A 159 4.55 15.02 -0.54
N VAL A 160 3.22 15.08 -0.66
CA VAL A 160 2.42 14.05 -1.33
C VAL A 160 2.61 14.13 -2.84
N VAL A 161 2.81 12.99 -3.49
CA VAL A 161 2.79 12.85 -4.96
C VAL A 161 1.33 12.85 -5.40
N ARG A 162 0.80 14.01 -5.84
CA ARG A 162 -0.63 14.18 -6.11
C ARG A 162 -1.12 13.52 -7.41
N GLU A 163 -0.21 13.12 -8.29
CA GLU A 163 -0.53 12.46 -9.55
C GLU A 163 -0.90 10.98 -9.35
N LEU A 164 -0.66 10.43 -8.15
CA LEU A 164 -0.96 9.04 -7.78
C LEU A 164 -1.94 8.98 -6.61
N THR A 165 -2.85 8.02 -6.69
CA THR A 165 -3.95 7.91 -5.74
C THR A 165 -4.17 6.47 -5.33
N GLY A 166 -4.74 6.26 -4.18
CA GLY A 166 -5.33 5.00 -3.82
C GLY A 166 -6.65 4.72 -4.57
N HIS A 167 -7.24 3.60 -4.29
CA HIS A 167 -8.38 3.08 -5.04
C HIS A 167 -9.28 2.16 -4.20
N GLY A 168 -10.47 1.88 -4.68
CA GLY A 168 -11.25 0.75 -4.21
C GLY A 168 -10.59 -0.56 -4.62
N ILE A 169 -10.76 -1.61 -3.83
CA ILE A 169 -10.20 -2.94 -4.09
C ILE A 169 -11.13 -4.04 -3.56
N GLY A 170 -10.94 -5.26 -4.02
CA GLY A 170 -11.61 -6.45 -3.47
C GLY A 170 -11.90 -7.53 -4.48
N ARG A 171 -12.78 -7.33 -5.46
CA ARG A 171 -13.01 -8.29 -6.54
C ARG A 171 -12.13 -8.00 -7.76
N ARG A 172 -11.62 -6.79 -7.84
CA ARG A 172 -10.64 -6.34 -8.83
C ARG A 172 -9.55 -5.58 -8.11
N ILE A 173 -8.38 -5.50 -8.74
CA ILE A 173 -7.25 -4.75 -8.19
C ILE A 173 -7.59 -3.25 -8.06
N HIS A 174 -8.18 -2.65 -9.10
CA HIS A 174 -8.66 -1.27 -9.07
C HIS A 174 -10.17 -1.22 -9.26
N GLU A 175 -10.85 -0.69 -8.27
CA GLU A 175 -12.29 -0.43 -8.27
C GLU A 175 -12.56 1.02 -7.84
N PRO A 176 -13.72 1.61 -8.19
CA PRO A 176 -14.14 2.85 -7.55
C PRO A 176 -14.25 2.70 -6.02
N PRO A 177 -14.00 3.77 -5.27
CA PRO A 177 -13.63 5.11 -5.69
C PRO A 177 -12.13 5.31 -5.87
N THR A 178 -11.71 6.38 -6.56
CA THR A 178 -10.36 6.93 -6.44
C THR A 178 -10.17 7.53 -5.06
N VAL A 179 -9.02 7.30 -4.42
CA VAL A 179 -8.70 7.67 -3.03
C VAL A 179 -7.49 8.62 -3.02
N PRO A 180 -7.69 9.95 -3.20
CA PRO A 180 -6.59 10.90 -3.16
C PRO A 180 -5.91 10.96 -1.79
N ASN A 181 -4.58 11.13 -1.81
CA ASN A 181 -3.75 11.34 -0.62
C ASN A 181 -3.63 12.82 -0.22
N TRP A 182 -4.48 13.69 -0.76
CA TRP A 182 -4.54 15.13 -0.49
C TRP A 182 -6.00 15.60 -0.42
N GLY A 183 -6.19 16.83 0.07
CA GLY A 183 -7.53 17.43 0.22
C GLY A 183 -8.17 17.84 -1.12
N ASP A 184 -8.34 16.90 -2.04
CA ASP A 184 -8.93 17.09 -3.35
C ASP A 184 -10.39 17.59 -3.24
N PRO A 185 -10.73 18.79 -3.77
CA PRO A 185 -12.08 19.30 -3.72
C PRO A 185 -13.10 18.44 -4.49
N ASP A 186 -12.63 17.63 -5.45
CA ASP A 186 -13.48 16.74 -6.26
C ASP A 186 -13.67 15.36 -5.66
N ALA A 187 -12.92 14.99 -4.63
CA ALA A 187 -13.08 13.74 -3.89
C ALA A 187 -14.30 13.80 -2.93
N ARG A 188 -15.51 13.86 -3.50
CA ARG A 188 -16.79 14.03 -2.77
C ARG A 188 -17.39 12.73 -2.28
N THR A 189 -16.86 11.58 -2.66
CA THR A 189 -17.36 10.27 -2.23
C THR A 189 -17.41 10.19 -0.70
N ILE A 190 -18.57 9.87 -0.16
CA ILE A 190 -18.78 9.59 1.25
C ILE A 190 -18.48 8.11 1.48
N LEU A 191 -17.63 7.82 2.44
CA LEU A 191 -17.28 6.46 2.84
C LEU A 191 -18.49 5.75 3.43
N ALA A 192 -18.84 4.61 2.87
CA ALA A 192 -19.90 3.74 3.38
C ALA A 192 -19.31 2.62 4.24
N GLU A 193 -20.06 2.17 5.24
CA GLU A 193 -19.69 1.01 6.04
C GLU A 193 -19.52 -0.23 5.14
N GLY A 194 -18.46 -1.00 5.36
CA GLY A 194 -18.09 -2.15 4.55
C GLY A 194 -17.32 -1.83 3.26
N MET A 195 -17.17 -0.56 2.88
CA MET A 195 -16.34 -0.19 1.72
C MET A 195 -14.89 -0.61 1.94
N VAL A 196 -14.26 -1.19 0.90
CA VAL A 196 -12.86 -1.62 0.94
C VAL A 196 -12.04 -0.75 0.01
N ILE A 197 -10.98 -0.16 0.54
CA ILE A 197 -10.09 0.74 -0.20
C ILE A 197 -8.62 0.45 0.12
N ALA A 198 -7.73 0.71 -0.84
CA ALA A 198 -6.31 0.92 -0.63
C ALA A 198 -6.09 2.39 -0.27
N LEU A 199 -5.46 2.65 0.86
CA LEU A 199 -4.98 3.96 1.27
C LEU A 199 -3.46 3.94 1.23
N GLU A 200 -2.84 4.78 0.37
CA GLU A 200 -1.47 4.57 -0.08
C GLU A 200 -0.68 5.87 -0.27
N PRO A 201 -0.36 6.62 0.79
CA PRO A 201 0.46 7.80 0.64
C PRO A 201 1.85 7.50 0.04
N MET A 202 2.12 8.12 -1.12
CA MET A 202 3.41 8.19 -1.78
C MET A 202 4.00 9.57 -1.55
N LEU A 203 5.20 9.64 -0.95
CA LEU A 203 5.79 10.89 -0.50
C LEU A 203 7.20 11.08 -1.02
N THR A 204 7.57 12.35 -1.17
CA THR A 204 8.92 12.83 -1.51
C THR A 204 9.34 13.94 -0.54
N SER A 205 10.62 14.29 -0.50
CA SER A 205 11.13 15.40 0.34
C SER A 205 10.84 16.79 -0.24
N VAL A 206 10.69 16.88 -1.56
CA VAL A 206 10.38 18.12 -2.30
C VAL A 206 9.35 17.82 -3.38
N PRO A 207 8.64 18.83 -3.91
CA PRO A 207 7.68 18.61 -5.00
C PRO A 207 8.32 17.91 -6.20
N ALA A 208 7.69 16.85 -6.68
CA ALA A 208 8.13 16.10 -7.85
C ALA A 208 6.92 15.74 -8.72
N ARG A 209 7.12 15.78 -10.03
CA ARG A 209 6.15 15.24 -11.01
C ARG A 209 6.45 13.77 -11.27
N VAL A 210 5.45 13.03 -11.70
CA VAL A 210 5.59 11.63 -12.11
C VAL A 210 6.05 11.56 -13.57
N VAL A 211 6.98 10.66 -13.85
CA VAL A 211 7.44 10.31 -15.21
C VAL A 211 7.41 8.80 -15.33
N GLU A 212 6.81 8.31 -16.40
CA GLU A 212 6.85 6.91 -16.79
C GLU A 212 8.18 6.60 -17.50
N GLU A 213 8.82 5.49 -17.11
CA GLU A 213 10.03 5.01 -17.76
C GLU A 213 9.72 4.32 -19.09
N ALA A 214 10.77 4.10 -19.90
CA ALA A 214 10.64 3.49 -21.23
C ALA A 214 10.13 2.03 -21.20
N ASP A 215 10.07 1.40 -20.04
CA ASP A 215 9.52 0.06 -19.84
C ASP A 215 7.97 0.03 -19.86
N GLY A 216 7.32 1.21 -19.87
CA GLY A 216 5.88 1.37 -19.93
C GLY A 216 5.14 1.06 -18.61
N TRP A 217 5.88 0.94 -17.49
CA TRP A 217 5.33 0.61 -16.18
C TRP A 217 5.88 1.45 -15.03
N THR A 218 7.22 1.48 -14.91
CA THR A 218 7.90 2.11 -13.78
C THR A 218 7.62 3.60 -13.74
N LEU A 219 7.01 4.06 -12.64
CA LEU A 219 6.76 5.47 -12.38
C LEU A 219 7.80 6.01 -11.41
N ARG A 220 8.50 7.08 -11.80
CA ARG A 220 9.51 7.74 -10.98
C ARG A 220 9.32 9.24 -10.87
N THR A 221 10.04 9.83 -9.96
CA THR A 221 10.13 11.29 -9.84
C THR A 221 10.94 11.88 -11.01
N HIS A 222 10.46 12.98 -11.62
CA HIS A 222 11.13 13.62 -12.76
C HIS A 222 12.54 14.13 -12.41
N ASN A 223 12.72 14.63 -11.19
CA ASN A 223 13.96 15.20 -10.66
C ASN A 223 14.82 14.19 -9.88
N ARG A 224 14.47 12.89 -9.94
CA ARG A 224 15.17 11.79 -9.30
C ARG A 224 15.36 11.93 -7.79
N VAL A 225 14.46 12.64 -7.13
CA VAL A 225 14.43 12.67 -5.66
C VAL A 225 13.85 11.38 -5.12
N LEU A 226 14.28 11.06 -3.90
CA LEU A 226 13.85 9.87 -3.19
C LEU A 226 12.32 9.85 -2.99
N ALA A 227 11.72 8.70 -3.23
CA ALA A 227 10.30 8.45 -2.97
C ALA A 227 10.11 7.30 -1.99
N VAL A 228 9.07 7.39 -1.18
CA VAL A 228 8.61 6.33 -0.28
C VAL A 228 7.13 6.05 -0.50
N HIS A 229 6.72 4.83 -0.19
CA HIS A 229 5.35 4.35 -0.29
C HIS A 229 4.99 3.58 0.98
N HIS A 230 3.82 3.83 1.53
CA HIS A 230 3.26 3.08 2.65
C HIS A 230 1.76 2.89 2.42
N GLU A 231 1.32 1.64 2.41
CA GLU A 231 -0.03 1.31 1.98
C GLU A 231 -0.61 0.15 2.75
N HIS A 232 -1.92 0.21 2.97
CA HIS A 232 -2.72 -0.93 3.39
C HIS A 232 -4.12 -0.93 2.76
N THR A 233 -4.64 -2.13 2.54
CA THR A 233 -6.08 -2.36 2.32
C THR A 233 -6.83 -2.24 3.64
N ILE A 234 -7.85 -1.38 3.66
CA ILE A 234 -8.68 -1.14 4.85
C ILE A 234 -10.17 -1.37 4.54
N VAL A 235 -10.92 -1.83 5.55
CA VAL A 235 -12.39 -1.88 5.50
C VAL A 235 -12.94 -0.75 6.34
N ILE A 236 -13.79 0.07 5.75
CA ILE A 236 -14.45 1.17 6.43
C ILE A 236 -15.50 0.61 7.40
N THR A 237 -15.47 1.10 8.62
CA THR A 237 -16.47 0.82 9.67
C THR A 237 -17.09 2.12 10.19
N ARG A 238 -18.03 2.04 11.11
CA ARG A 238 -18.57 3.22 11.80
C ARG A 238 -17.55 3.87 12.74
N ASP A 239 -16.66 3.04 13.28
CA ASP A 239 -15.60 3.45 14.18
C ASP A 239 -14.25 3.49 13.46
N ARG A 240 -13.24 2.80 13.99
CA ARG A 240 -11.92 2.69 13.37
C ARG A 240 -11.93 1.64 12.25
N PRO A 241 -11.37 1.94 11.07
CA PRO A 241 -11.26 0.96 9.99
C PRO A 241 -10.52 -0.31 10.42
N ILE A 242 -10.88 -1.43 9.79
CA ILE A 242 -10.13 -2.69 9.91
C ILE A 242 -8.99 -2.65 8.90
N VAL A 243 -7.74 -2.68 9.34
CA VAL A 243 -6.57 -2.77 8.48
C VAL A 243 -6.32 -4.25 8.17
N LEU A 244 -6.65 -4.69 6.94
CA LEU A 244 -6.62 -6.10 6.56
C LEU A 244 -5.20 -6.64 6.37
N THR A 245 -4.29 -5.77 5.94
CA THR A 245 -2.91 -6.11 5.57
C THR A 245 -1.87 -5.71 6.64
N ALA A 246 -2.31 -5.38 7.86
CA ALA A 246 -1.38 -5.10 8.96
C ALA A 246 -0.60 -6.35 9.37
N GLY A 247 0.72 -6.22 9.42
CA GLY A 247 1.62 -7.28 9.90
C GLY A 247 1.63 -7.40 11.43
N PRO A 248 2.14 -8.51 11.98
CA PRO A 248 2.19 -8.73 13.44
C PRO A 248 2.97 -7.66 14.23
N SER A 249 3.88 -6.94 13.58
CA SER A 249 4.69 -5.87 14.17
C SER A 249 4.12 -4.46 14.00
N GLU A 250 3.06 -4.29 13.22
CA GLU A 250 2.42 -3.00 12.93
C GLU A 250 1.16 -2.77 13.77
N GLY A 251 0.63 -3.83 14.38
CA GLY A 251 -0.52 -3.81 15.30
C GLY A 251 -0.20 -3.39 16.74
N GLY A 252 0.90 -2.70 16.99
CA GLY A 252 1.35 -2.28 18.33
C GLY A 252 0.54 -1.13 18.95
N HIS A 253 -0.77 -1.29 19.06
CA HIS A 253 -1.60 -0.93 20.21
C HIS A 253 -2.44 -2.17 20.53
N ASP A 254 -2.30 -2.62 21.76
CA ASP A 254 -2.95 -3.76 22.38
C ASP A 254 -4.48 -3.55 22.41
N ASP A 255 -5.12 -3.83 21.28
CA ASP A 255 -6.56 -4.00 21.18
C ASP A 255 -6.80 -5.44 20.79
N GLY A 256 -7.25 -6.21 21.79
CA GLY A 256 -7.68 -7.60 21.60
C GLY A 256 -8.63 -7.77 20.42
N PRO A 257 -8.91 -9.01 19.98
CA PRO A 257 -9.57 -9.29 18.72
C PRO A 257 -10.82 -8.42 18.56
N ALA A 258 -10.84 -7.60 17.49
CA ALA A 258 -11.95 -6.72 17.19
C ALA A 258 -13.23 -7.55 17.24
N LYS A 259 -14.10 -7.28 18.22
CA LYS A 259 -15.40 -7.93 18.34
C LYS A 259 -16.13 -7.68 17.03
N ALA A 260 -16.39 -8.76 16.28
CA ALA A 260 -17.15 -8.72 15.06
C ALA A 260 -18.48 -8.00 15.34
N GLY A 261 -18.58 -6.75 14.90
CA GLY A 261 -19.85 -6.03 14.92
C GLY A 261 -20.86 -6.89 14.16
N ARG A 262 -22.03 -7.11 14.73
CA ARG A 262 -23.09 -7.87 14.07
C ARG A 262 -23.49 -7.11 12.80
N TYR A 263 -23.12 -7.64 11.64
CA TYR A 263 -23.76 -7.24 10.39
C TYR A 263 -25.19 -7.79 10.46
N VAL A 264 -26.12 -6.91 10.85
CA VAL A 264 -27.55 -7.25 11.00
C VAL A 264 -28.13 -7.32 9.60
N GLN A 265 -28.84 -8.43 9.35
CA GLN A 265 -29.74 -8.59 8.21
C GLN A 265 -30.79 -7.46 8.23
N GLY A 266 -30.87 -6.71 7.15
CA GLY A 266 -31.96 -5.85 6.76
C GLY A 266 -32.33 -6.15 5.34
#